data_a5cb16c838fad144bd5da72635576c4f
#
_entry.id   a5cb16c838fad144bd5da72635576c4f
#
_cell.length_a   1.000
_cell.length_b   1.000
_cell.length_c   1.000
_cell.angle_alpha   90.00
_cell.angle_beta   90.00
_cell.angle_gamma   90.00
#
_symmetry.space_group_name_H-M   'P 1'
#
loop_
_entity.id
_entity.type
_entity.pdbx_description
1 polymer ?
#
loop_
_entity_poly.entity_id
_entity_poly.type
_entity_poly.pdbx_seq_one_letter_code
_entity_poly.pdbx_strand_id
1 'polypeptide(L)'
;MAELDTAKFEEFISAYPIYEYRILDTSDLSVETRVRQICKQECERYGSTWACPPAVGTLEACAKRIRSYGKAVFFSSVAEVSDLMNMQEMLSTRDAHEELTTEVAGFLKEQGFDTFTLSTESCDICETCAYTRGEPCRFPERMHPCLESHGVVVSEIVEKEHMEYNLGGNTILWFSMVLYRTA
;
A
#
# COMPACT_ATOMS: atom_id res chain seq x y z
N MET A 1 -1.95 -25.22 2.54
CA MET A 1 -1.80 -23.89 1.88
C MET A 1 -0.31 -23.67 1.68
N ALA A 2 0.11 -23.24 0.51
CA ALA A 2 1.52 -22.87 0.32
C ALA A 2 1.82 -21.67 1.23
N GLU A 3 2.86 -21.79 2.03
CA GLU A 3 3.38 -20.69 2.84
C GLU A 3 4.45 -19.95 2.04
N LEU A 4 4.59 -18.66 2.29
CA LEU A 4 5.67 -17.86 1.70
C LEU A 4 7.01 -18.40 2.25
N ASP A 5 7.93 -18.71 1.34
CA ASP A 5 9.32 -19.02 1.69
C ASP A 5 10.01 -17.71 2.14
N THR A 6 10.07 -17.55 3.45
CA THR A 6 10.63 -16.33 4.07
C THR A 6 12.11 -16.14 3.77
N ALA A 7 12.87 -17.23 3.64
CA ALA A 7 14.30 -17.14 3.32
C ALA A 7 14.52 -16.57 1.91
N LYS A 8 13.75 -17.06 0.94
CA LYS A 8 13.80 -16.48 -0.43
C LYS A 8 13.29 -15.05 -0.48
N PHE A 9 12.26 -14.74 0.32
CA PHE A 9 11.75 -13.37 0.40
C PHE A 9 12.80 -12.44 1.00
N GLU A 10 13.48 -12.84 2.07
CA GLU A 10 14.55 -12.05 2.70
C GLU A 10 15.75 -11.85 1.75
N GLU A 11 16.13 -12.88 1.00
CA GLU A 11 17.14 -12.76 -0.05
C GLU A 11 16.71 -11.73 -1.12
N PHE A 12 15.47 -11.81 -1.59
CA PHE A 12 14.92 -10.88 -2.57
C PHE A 12 14.93 -9.44 -2.06
N ILE A 13 14.37 -9.18 -0.87
CA ILE A 13 14.27 -7.82 -0.33
C ILE A 13 15.61 -7.21 0.07
N SER A 14 16.66 -8.02 0.24
CA SER A 14 18.01 -7.53 0.57
C SER A 14 18.61 -6.57 -0.47
N ALA A 15 18.09 -6.59 -1.70
CA ALA A 15 18.50 -5.71 -2.78
C ALA A 15 17.79 -4.34 -2.78
N TYR A 16 16.83 -4.12 -1.88
CA TYR A 16 15.96 -2.94 -1.84
C TYR A 16 16.06 -2.19 -0.52
N PRO A 17 15.70 -0.90 -0.45
CA PRO A 17 15.73 -0.10 0.76
C PRO A 17 14.53 -0.40 1.69
N ILE A 18 14.16 -1.68 1.84
CA ILE A 18 13.17 -2.11 2.81
C ILE A 18 13.75 -1.98 4.20
N TYR A 19 13.10 -1.22 5.07
CA TYR A 19 13.53 -1.01 6.44
C TYR A 19 13.04 -2.11 7.37
N GLU A 20 11.74 -2.41 7.32
CA GLU A 20 11.10 -3.48 8.09
C GLU A 20 10.00 -4.15 7.27
N TYR A 21 9.72 -5.41 7.57
CA TYR A 21 8.53 -6.10 7.08
C TYR A 21 7.91 -7.01 8.14
N ARG A 22 6.61 -7.31 7.97
CA ARG A 22 5.86 -8.31 8.76
C ARG A 22 4.95 -9.10 7.84
N ILE A 23 4.76 -10.38 8.20
CA ILE A 23 3.75 -11.23 7.57
C ILE A 23 2.55 -11.29 8.51
N LEU A 24 1.42 -10.75 8.06
CA LEU A 24 0.22 -10.56 8.85
C LEU A 24 -0.88 -11.52 8.44
N ASP A 25 -1.72 -11.89 9.38
CA ASP A 25 -3.04 -12.45 9.09
C ASP A 25 -4.01 -11.31 8.75
N THR A 26 -4.69 -11.42 7.61
CA THR A 26 -5.62 -10.36 7.19
C THR A 26 -6.85 -10.24 8.09
N SER A 27 -7.17 -11.28 8.88
CA SER A 27 -8.21 -11.25 9.92
C SER A 27 -7.90 -10.26 11.04
N ASP A 28 -6.62 -9.98 11.27
CA ASP A 28 -6.13 -9.13 12.35
C ASP A 28 -6.05 -7.64 11.97
N LEU A 29 -6.33 -7.33 10.70
CA LEU A 29 -6.28 -5.96 10.21
C LEU A 29 -7.54 -5.19 10.59
N SER A 30 -7.35 -4.03 11.21
CA SER A 30 -8.41 -3.06 11.47
C SER A 30 -8.80 -2.33 10.18
N VAL A 31 -10.09 -2.35 9.87
CA VAL A 31 -10.67 -1.60 8.75
C VAL A 31 -11.75 -0.68 9.30
N GLU A 32 -11.50 0.63 9.31
CA GLU A 32 -12.24 1.56 10.11
C GLU A 32 -12.95 2.67 9.32
N THR A 33 -14.18 2.97 9.75
CA THR A 33 -15.00 4.04 9.17
C THR A 33 -14.35 5.42 9.31
N ARG A 34 -13.65 5.66 10.42
CA ARG A 34 -12.98 6.96 10.67
C ARG A 34 -11.97 7.31 9.58
N VAL A 35 -11.20 6.33 9.08
CA VAL A 35 -10.23 6.54 8.00
C VAL A 35 -10.93 6.98 6.72
N ARG A 36 -12.04 6.35 6.36
CA ARG A 36 -12.86 6.72 5.19
C ARG A 36 -13.51 8.10 5.35
N GLN A 37 -13.83 8.50 6.59
CA GLN A 37 -14.32 9.86 6.87
C GLN A 37 -13.24 10.90 6.62
N ILE A 38 -12.00 10.66 7.07
CA ILE A 38 -10.84 11.52 6.79
C ILE A 38 -10.63 11.64 5.27
N CYS A 39 -10.60 10.52 4.54
CA CYS A 39 -10.52 10.55 3.07
C CYS A 39 -11.59 11.46 2.45
N LYS A 40 -12.84 11.37 2.95
CA LYS A 40 -13.95 12.16 2.41
C LYS A 40 -13.86 13.65 2.73
N GLN A 41 -13.36 14.01 3.90
CA GLN A 41 -13.39 15.38 4.42
C GLN A 41 -12.13 16.18 4.08
N GLU A 42 -10.98 15.51 3.99
CA GLU A 42 -9.67 16.18 3.97
C GLU A 42 -8.82 15.83 2.74
N CYS A 43 -9.11 14.72 2.04
CA CYS A 43 -8.26 14.28 0.95
C CYS A 43 -8.75 14.82 -0.40
N GLU A 44 -7.90 15.58 -1.10
CA GLU A 44 -8.18 16.14 -2.43
C GLU A 44 -8.39 15.06 -3.51
N ARG A 45 -7.88 13.85 -3.27
CA ARG A 45 -8.02 12.71 -4.19
C ARG A 45 -9.37 12.00 -4.07
N TYR A 46 -10.18 12.32 -3.05
CA TYR A 46 -11.50 11.72 -2.91
C TYR A 46 -12.39 12.02 -4.14
N GLY A 47 -12.94 10.96 -4.73
CA GLY A 47 -13.81 11.09 -5.91
C GLY A 47 -13.11 11.48 -7.21
N SER A 48 -11.76 11.45 -7.26
CA SER A 48 -10.99 11.86 -8.43
C SER A 48 -10.22 10.74 -9.14
N THR A 49 -10.08 9.56 -8.51
CA THR A 49 -9.32 8.44 -9.06
C THR A 49 -9.99 7.09 -8.83
N TRP A 50 -9.64 6.09 -9.65
CA TRP A 50 -10.05 4.70 -9.45
C TRP A 50 -9.42 4.06 -8.19
N ALA A 51 -8.32 4.60 -7.70
CA ALA A 51 -7.62 4.13 -6.51
C ALA A 51 -8.21 4.65 -5.19
N CYS A 52 -9.13 5.63 -5.24
CA CYS A 52 -9.69 6.31 -4.08
C CYS A 52 -11.18 6.06 -3.89
N PRO A 53 -11.73 6.32 -2.68
CA PRO A 53 -13.17 6.31 -2.48
C PRO A 53 -13.86 7.42 -3.31
N PRO A 54 -15.07 7.20 -3.81
CA PRO A 54 -15.90 6.01 -3.67
C PRO A 54 -15.60 4.89 -4.68
N ALA A 55 -14.67 5.08 -5.64
CA ALA A 55 -14.41 4.13 -6.73
C ALA A 55 -13.96 2.74 -6.25
N VAL A 56 -13.16 2.66 -5.17
CA VAL A 56 -12.71 1.40 -4.57
C VAL A 56 -13.84 0.56 -3.93
N GLY A 57 -15.06 1.13 -3.84
CA GLY A 57 -16.24 0.50 -3.26
C GLY A 57 -16.51 0.88 -1.81
N THR A 58 -17.52 0.23 -1.21
CA THR A 58 -17.88 0.44 0.19
C THR A 58 -16.81 -0.09 1.13
N LEU A 59 -16.77 0.42 2.36
CA LEU A 59 -15.82 -0.06 3.38
C LEU A 59 -15.99 -1.56 3.65
N GLU A 60 -17.24 -2.03 3.67
CA GLU A 60 -17.55 -3.45 3.83
C GLU A 60 -16.96 -4.31 2.67
N ALA A 61 -17.10 -3.83 1.43
CA ALA A 61 -16.53 -4.50 0.26
C ALA A 61 -14.99 -4.53 0.33
N CYS A 62 -14.36 -3.44 0.78
CA CYS A 62 -12.92 -3.37 1.00
C CYS A 62 -12.46 -4.35 2.08
N ALA A 63 -13.13 -4.38 3.23
CA ALA A 63 -12.85 -5.32 4.32
C ALA A 63 -13.01 -6.79 3.88
N LYS A 64 -14.07 -7.09 3.14
CA LYS A 64 -14.29 -8.44 2.57
C LYS A 64 -13.15 -8.82 1.60
N ARG A 65 -12.72 -7.91 0.74
CA ARG A 65 -11.61 -8.12 -0.18
C ARG A 65 -10.32 -8.41 0.58
N ILE A 66 -9.96 -7.60 1.57
CA ILE A 66 -8.77 -7.81 2.39
C ILE A 66 -8.79 -9.21 3.02
N ARG A 67 -9.88 -9.57 3.70
CA ARG A 67 -10.00 -10.85 4.39
C ARG A 67 -10.01 -12.07 3.46
N SER A 68 -10.34 -11.89 2.16
CA SER A 68 -10.36 -12.98 1.19
C SER A 68 -8.96 -13.49 0.82
N TYR A 69 -7.90 -12.75 1.12
CA TYR A 69 -6.52 -13.16 0.84
C TYR A 69 -5.89 -14.01 1.94
N GLY A 70 -6.26 -13.83 3.18
CA GLY A 70 -5.76 -14.61 4.32
C GLY A 70 -4.44 -14.08 4.89
N LYS A 71 -3.45 -13.78 4.07
CA LYS A 71 -2.13 -13.28 4.49
C LYS A 71 -1.76 -11.98 3.77
N ALA A 72 -0.86 -11.22 4.38
CA ALA A 72 -0.29 -10.01 3.80
C ALA A 72 1.18 -9.85 4.18
N VAL A 73 2.00 -9.36 3.26
CA VAL A 73 3.30 -8.76 3.56
C VAL A 73 3.07 -7.25 3.73
N PHE A 74 3.26 -6.75 4.94
CA PHE A 74 3.26 -5.33 5.27
C PHE A 74 4.71 -4.89 5.45
N PHE A 75 5.14 -3.82 4.82
CA PHE A 75 6.53 -3.39 4.84
C PHE A 75 6.67 -1.88 4.76
N SER A 76 7.80 -1.39 5.23
CA SER A 76 8.23 -0.01 5.06
C SER A 76 9.52 0.07 4.25
N SER A 77 9.66 1.14 3.47
CA SER A 77 10.93 1.55 2.89
C SER A 77 11.38 2.88 3.47
N VAL A 78 12.70 3.05 3.55
CA VAL A 78 13.32 4.27 4.05
C VAL A 78 13.88 5.10 2.90
N ALA A 79 13.66 6.40 2.97
CA ALA A 79 14.28 7.39 2.09
C ALA A 79 14.86 8.56 2.91
N GLU A 80 15.95 9.11 2.43
CA GLU A 80 16.52 10.34 2.97
C GLU A 80 16.20 11.50 2.03
N VAL A 81 15.86 12.65 2.61
CA VAL A 81 15.59 13.90 1.88
C VAL A 81 16.49 15.02 2.43
N SER A 82 16.77 16.00 1.61
CA SER A 82 17.54 17.15 2.03
C SER A 82 16.78 18.06 3.00
N ASP A 83 15.45 18.16 2.81
CA ASP A 83 14.54 18.95 3.62
C ASP A 83 13.13 18.34 3.60
N LEU A 84 12.58 18.05 4.78
CA LEU A 84 11.20 17.56 4.93
C LEU A 84 10.13 18.56 4.48
N MET A 85 10.47 19.84 4.31
CA MET A 85 9.57 20.84 3.73
C MET A 85 9.60 20.86 2.21
N ASN A 86 10.54 20.15 1.57
CA ASN A 86 10.61 20.02 0.12
C ASN A 86 9.65 18.94 -0.37
N MET A 87 8.39 19.33 -0.60
CA MET A 87 7.33 18.41 -1.04
C MET A 87 7.68 17.67 -2.34
N GLN A 88 8.38 18.32 -3.28
CA GLN A 88 8.75 17.69 -4.55
C GLN A 88 9.77 16.56 -4.34
N GLU A 89 10.75 16.78 -3.47
CA GLU A 89 11.73 15.75 -3.11
C GLU A 89 11.05 14.59 -2.37
N MET A 90 10.17 14.88 -1.42
CA MET A 90 9.38 13.85 -0.73
C MET A 90 8.59 13.00 -1.72
N LEU A 91 7.86 13.61 -2.64
CA LEU A 91 7.05 12.88 -3.63
C LEU A 91 7.92 12.04 -4.58
N SER A 92 9.14 12.46 -4.90
CA SER A 92 10.05 11.63 -5.71
C SER A 92 10.49 10.35 -4.99
N THR A 93 10.62 10.39 -3.67
CA THR A 93 10.92 9.17 -2.88
C THR A 93 9.73 8.21 -2.81
N ARG A 94 8.50 8.75 -2.87
CA ARG A 94 7.29 7.93 -3.00
C ARG A 94 7.29 7.11 -4.29
N ASP A 95 7.71 7.69 -5.41
CA ASP A 95 7.73 6.99 -6.70
C ASP A 95 8.65 5.76 -6.64
N ALA A 96 9.80 5.88 -6.00
CA ALA A 96 10.70 4.75 -5.76
C ALA A 96 10.04 3.66 -4.87
N HIS A 97 9.24 4.06 -3.88
CA HIS A 97 8.47 3.12 -3.06
C HIS A 97 7.36 2.41 -3.85
N GLU A 98 6.70 3.09 -4.78
CA GLU A 98 5.70 2.47 -5.68
C GLU A 98 6.33 1.42 -6.60
N GLU A 99 7.52 1.70 -7.15
CA GLU A 99 8.27 0.72 -7.94
C GLU A 99 8.62 -0.49 -7.09
N LEU A 100 9.17 -0.28 -5.89
CA LEU A 100 9.46 -1.34 -4.93
C LEU A 100 8.23 -2.16 -4.57
N THR A 101 7.09 -1.51 -4.35
CA THR A 101 5.82 -2.18 -4.04
C THR A 101 5.38 -3.10 -5.20
N THR A 102 5.59 -2.66 -6.44
CA THR A 102 5.33 -3.46 -7.64
C THR A 102 6.26 -4.67 -7.72
N GLU A 103 7.56 -4.51 -7.39
CA GLU A 103 8.52 -5.61 -7.34
C GLU A 103 8.17 -6.66 -6.27
N VAL A 104 7.77 -6.22 -5.08
CA VAL A 104 7.29 -7.15 -4.01
C VAL A 104 6.07 -7.94 -4.47
N ALA A 105 5.11 -7.28 -5.11
CA ALA A 105 3.92 -7.95 -5.65
C ALA A 105 4.28 -8.92 -6.79
N GLY A 106 5.25 -8.55 -7.64
CA GLY A 106 5.80 -9.40 -8.70
C GLY A 106 6.43 -10.66 -8.15
N PHE A 107 7.31 -10.53 -7.15
CA PHE A 107 7.95 -11.66 -6.48
C PHE A 107 6.90 -12.65 -5.94
N LEU A 108 5.87 -12.17 -5.24
CA LEU A 108 4.82 -13.04 -4.70
C LEU A 108 4.04 -13.76 -5.82
N LYS A 109 3.76 -13.09 -6.94
CA LYS A 109 3.13 -13.71 -8.11
C LYS A 109 4.01 -14.80 -8.72
N GLU A 110 5.31 -14.59 -8.83
CA GLU A 110 6.28 -15.58 -9.33
C GLU A 110 6.37 -16.81 -8.41
N GLN A 111 6.11 -16.64 -7.11
CA GLN A 111 5.98 -17.76 -6.17
C GLN A 111 4.62 -18.49 -6.26
N GLY A 112 3.73 -18.10 -7.17
CA GLY A 112 2.44 -18.75 -7.43
C GLY A 112 1.30 -18.24 -6.55
N PHE A 113 1.41 -17.04 -5.99
CA PHE A 113 0.33 -16.43 -5.22
C PHE A 113 -0.54 -15.51 -6.09
N ASP A 114 -1.84 -15.49 -5.81
CA ASP A 114 -2.74 -14.42 -6.21
C ASP A 114 -2.56 -13.25 -5.24
N THR A 115 -2.38 -12.03 -5.76
CA THR A 115 -2.03 -10.85 -4.96
C THR A 115 -2.99 -9.69 -5.16
N PHE A 116 -3.15 -8.88 -4.10
CA PHE A 116 -3.79 -7.59 -4.16
C PHE A 116 -2.95 -6.56 -3.39
N THR A 117 -2.56 -5.50 -4.07
CA THR A 117 -1.63 -4.49 -3.53
C THR A 117 -2.38 -3.28 -3.00
N LEU A 118 -2.00 -2.85 -1.80
CA LEU A 118 -2.37 -1.56 -1.19
C LEU A 118 -1.09 -0.78 -0.96
N SER A 119 -0.96 0.34 -1.66
CA SER A 119 0.24 1.16 -1.58
C SER A 119 0.12 2.30 -0.57
N THR A 120 1.09 3.21 -0.57
CA THR A 120 1.20 4.28 0.43
C THR A 120 0.30 5.47 0.11
N GLU A 121 0.09 5.77 -1.18
CA GLU A 121 -0.60 6.98 -1.63
C GLU A 121 -1.64 6.66 -2.71
N SER A 122 -2.38 7.67 -3.13
CA SER A 122 -3.27 7.55 -4.29
C SER A 122 -2.49 7.40 -5.59
N CYS A 123 -3.04 6.61 -6.53
CA CYS A 123 -2.47 6.46 -7.86
C CYS A 123 -2.40 7.80 -8.62
N ASP A 124 -1.25 8.07 -9.24
CA ASP A 124 -0.96 9.25 -10.05
C ASP A 124 -0.33 8.95 -11.42
N ILE A 125 -0.45 7.70 -11.89
CA ILE A 125 0.06 7.26 -13.21
C ILE A 125 -0.44 8.17 -14.35
N CYS A 126 -1.61 8.75 -14.19
CA CYS A 126 -2.22 9.65 -15.19
C CYS A 126 -2.31 11.07 -14.63
N GLU A 127 -1.89 12.07 -15.37
CA GLU A 127 -2.08 13.49 -15.05
C GLU A 127 -3.55 13.78 -14.67
N THR A 128 -4.47 13.23 -15.43
CA THR A 128 -5.91 13.24 -15.11
C THR A 128 -6.46 11.81 -15.21
N CYS A 129 -6.98 11.30 -14.11
CA CYS A 129 -7.54 9.95 -14.06
C CYS A 129 -8.80 9.81 -14.92
N ALA A 130 -8.92 8.69 -15.63
CA ALA A 130 -10.09 8.37 -16.44
C ALA A 130 -11.41 8.32 -15.63
N TYR A 131 -11.32 8.06 -14.30
CA TYR A 131 -12.46 8.08 -13.38
C TYR A 131 -13.27 9.37 -13.46
N THR A 132 -12.60 10.53 -13.60
CA THR A 132 -13.27 11.85 -13.67
C THR A 132 -14.17 12.02 -14.87
N ARG A 133 -13.99 11.18 -15.90
CA ARG A 133 -14.82 11.14 -17.11
C ARG A 133 -15.75 9.92 -17.18
N GLY A 134 -15.78 9.10 -16.11
CA GLY A 134 -16.54 7.85 -16.10
C GLY A 134 -15.98 6.78 -17.04
N GLU A 135 -14.73 6.88 -17.47
CA GLU A 135 -14.04 5.93 -18.32
C GLU A 135 -13.28 4.89 -17.50
N PRO A 136 -13.09 3.66 -18.01
CA PRO A 136 -12.29 2.63 -17.34
C PRO A 136 -10.85 3.09 -17.07
N CYS A 137 -10.21 2.50 -16.04
CA CYS A 137 -8.79 2.74 -15.78
C CYS A 137 -7.95 2.35 -17.01
N ARG A 138 -6.99 3.21 -17.38
CA ARG A 138 -6.09 2.96 -18.52
C ARG A 138 -4.99 1.96 -18.21
N PHE A 139 -4.64 1.84 -16.92
CA PHE A 139 -3.55 1.02 -16.43
C PHE A 139 -3.96 0.17 -15.21
N PRO A 140 -5.01 -0.69 -15.35
CA PRO A 140 -5.58 -1.40 -14.21
C PRO A 140 -4.56 -2.33 -13.52
N GLU A 141 -3.61 -2.88 -14.27
CA GLU A 141 -2.57 -3.78 -13.75
C GLU A 141 -1.47 -3.05 -12.95
N ARG A 142 -1.38 -1.72 -13.11
CA ARG A 142 -0.39 -0.88 -12.43
C ARG A 142 -1.00 0.01 -11.35
N MET A 143 -2.31 0.11 -11.33
CA MET A 143 -3.03 0.96 -10.38
C MET A 143 -3.13 0.26 -9.03
N HIS A 144 -2.50 0.86 -8.01
CA HIS A 144 -2.61 0.41 -6.64
C HIS A 144 -3.45 1.41 -5.83
N PRO A 145 -4.52 0.97 -5.13
CA PRO A 145 -5.17 1.79 -4.12
C PRO A 145 -4.27 1.96 -2.90
N CYS A 146 -4.45 3.03 -2.14
CA CYS A 146 -3.72 3.18 -0.87
C CYS A 146 -4.39 2.40 0.27
N LEU A 147 -3.62 2.17 1.35
CA LEU A 147 -4.07 1.49 2.57
C LEU A 147 -5.31 2.18 3.16
N GLU A 148 -5.27 3.50 3.29
CA GLU A 148 -6.34 4.32 3.85
C GLU A 148 -7.59 4.31 2.97
N SER A 149 -7.45 4.19 1.65
CA SER A 149 -8.61 4.05 0.75
C SER A 149 -9.44 2.81 1.04
N HIS A 150 -8.83 1.80 1.64
CA HIS A 150 -9.47 0.57 2.10
C HIS A 150 -9.83 0.59 3.60
N GLY A 151 -9.62 1.72 4.28
CA GLY A 151 -9.93 1.90 5.69
C GLY A 151 -8.91 1.28 6.64
N VAL A 152 -7.74 0.86 6.15
CA VAL A 152 -6.67 0.29 6.96
C VAL A 152 -6.02 1.38 7.81
N VAL A 153 -5.79 1.08 9.09
CA VAL A 153 -5.15 2.00 10.04
C VAL A 153 -3.68 1.61 10.16
N VAL A 154 -2.83 2.28 9.40
CA VAL A 154 -1.37 1.98 9.34
C VAL A 154 -0.71 2.10 10.72
N SER A 155 -1.04 3.15 11.49
CA SER A 155 -0.47 3.37 12.82
C SER A 155 -0.77 2.24 13.81
N GLU A 156 -1.95 1.62 13.72
CA GLU A 156 -2.30 0.47 14.57
C GLU A 156 -1.49 -0.78 14.22
N ILE A 157 -1.21 -0.99 12.94
CA ILE A 157 -0.34 -2.11 12.50
C ILE A 157 1.08 -1.88 13.04
N VAL A 158 1.61 -0.69 12.83
CA VAL A 158 2.98 -0.33 13.26
C VAL A 158 3.13 -0.49 14.76
N GLU A 159 2.16 -0.01 15.56
CA GLU A 159 2.17 -0.15 17.02
C GLU A 159 2.08 -1.63 17.45
N LYS A 160 1.12 -2.38 16.89
CA LYS A 160 0.89 -3.80 17.21
C LYS A 160 2.11 -4.66 16.89
N GLU A 161 2.73 -4.40 15.74
CA GLU A 161 3.85 -5.20 15.23
C GLU A 161 5.22 -4.66 15.71
N HIS A 162 5.23 -3.64 16.57
CA HIS A 162 6.45 -3.02 17.10
C HIS A 162 7.42 -2.57 16.01
N MET A 163 6.88 -1.94 14.97
CA MET A 163 7.64 -1.35 13.88
C MET A 163 7.91 0.14 14.14
N GLU A 164 8.91 0.69 13.47
CA GLU A 164 9.17 2.12 13.52
C GLU A 164 8.21 2.88 12.60
N TYR A 165 7.67 3.98 13.10
CA TYR A 165 6.83 4.89 12.31
C TYR A 165 7.59 6.13 11.84
N ASN A 166 8.64 6.51 12.56
CA ASN A 166 9.46 7.68 12.27
C ASN A 166 10.87 7.47 12.82
N LEU A 167 11.87 7.63 11.99
CA LEU A 167 13.27 7.51 12.36
C LEU A 167 13.91 8.84 12.82
N GLY A 168 13.16 9.94 12.69
CA GLY A 168 13.68 11.28 12.95
C GLY A 168 14.62 11.79 11.86
N GLY A 169 15.20 12.98 12.08
CA GLY A 169 16.05 13.62 11.07
C GLY A 169 15.30 13.91 9.78
N ASN A 170 15.99 13.82 8.66
CA ASN A 170 15.44 14.01 7.33
C ASN A 170 15.10 12.68 6.65
N THR A 171 14.52 11.74 7.40
CA THR A 171 14.10 10.43 6.88
C THR A 171 12.59 10.33 6.73
N ILE A 172 12.16 9.59 5.72
CA ILE A 172 10.76 9.27 5.45
C ILE A 172 10.62 7.75 5.43
N LEU A 173 9.58 7.25 6.07
CA LEU A 173 9.14 5.87 5.95
C LEU A 173 7.84 5.82 5.13
N TRP A 174 7.88 5.10 4.02
CA TRP A 174 6.70 4.77 3.22
C TRP A 174 6.23 3.37 3.55
N PHE A 175 4.92 3.17 3.64
CA PHE A 175 4.33 1.87 3.99
C PHE A 175 3.45 1.35 2.87
N SER A 176 3.58 0.05 2.58
CA SER A 176 2.69 -0.65 1.65
C SER A 176 2.37 -2.05 2.17
N MET A 177 1.35 -2.65 1.56
CA MET A 177 0.88 -3.99 1.90
C MET A 177 0.58 -4.76 0.62
N VAL A 178 1.14 -5.96 0.49
CA VAL A 178 0.75 -6.90 -0.55
C VAL A 178 0.03 -8.07 0.10
N LEU A 179 -1.30 -8.11 -0.09
CA LEU A 179 -2.12 -9.23 0.34
C LEU A 179 -1.90 -10.40 -0.62
N TYR A 180 -1.87 -11.63 -0.10
CA TYR A 180 -1.64 -12.80 -0.92
C TYR A 180 -2.41 -14.02 -0.43
N ARG A 181 -2.71 -14.92 -1.37
CA ARG A 181 -3.30 -16.23 -1.13
C ARG A 181 -2.79 -17.23 -2.17
N THR A 182 -2.92 -18.52 -1.89
CA THR A 182 -2.66 -19.53 -2.91
C THR A 182 -3.61 -19.33 -4.11
N ALA A 183 -3.08 -19.30 -5.32
CA ALA A 183 -3.85 -19.14 -6.56
C ALA A 183 -4.78 -20.34 -6.81
#